data_e1b594028b160bfd909a5adf1f0285eb
#
_entry.id   e1b594028b160bfd909a5adf1f0285eb
#
_cell.length_a   1.000
_cell.length_b   1.000
_cell.length_c   1.000
_cell.angle_alpha   90.00
_cell.angle_beta   90.00
_cell.angle_gamma   90.00
#
_symmetry.space_group_name_H-M   'P 1'
#
loop_
_entity.id
_entity.type
_entity.pdbx_description
1 polymer ?
#
loop_
_entity_poly.entity_id
_entity_poly.type
_entity_poly.pdbx_seq_one_letter_code
_entity_poly.pdbx_strand_id
1 'polypeptide(L)'
;MRTDRAKAPNQQPPLTQEALVAAALLVLERDGLDALSMRKVAAELGVQAPSLYWHVRNKEQLLDLLADALVADAEPPPRVGDWREQLRAYCHLHRRHLHGKRDAARVVAGRFNLGPSLLVILEDQLDRLQEAGFPAAEAALTSYLLGNYVTGFVLQEQSPLSAAEAVGHATRTEVVNAARDHLQQLPADRFPHLVALAVPLSEPNMEDRFAFGLERILDGLATLLEPERGTR
;
A
#
# COMPACT_ATOMS: atom_id res chain seq x y z
N MET A 1 -44.10 48.66 -2.26
CA MET A 1 -43.80 47.66 -1.21
C MET A 1 -42.85 46.64 -1.83
N ARG A 2 -41.51 46.84 -1.65
CA ARG A 2 -40.47 45.95 -2.15
C ARG A 2 -40.12 45.03 -0.98
N THR A 3 -40.46 43.76 -1.09
CA THR A 3 -40.04 42.73 -0.15
C THR A 3 -38.62 42.31 -0.50
N ASP A 4 -37.69 42.81 0.29
CA ASP A 4 -36.28 42.44 0.29
C ASP A 4 -36.17 41.00 0.88
N ARG A 5 -35.96 40.03 -0.03
CA ARG A 5 -35.78 38.62 0.33
C ARG A 5 -34.33 38.44 0.70
N ALA A 6 -34.02 38.65 1.97
CA ALA A 6 -32.70 38.36 2.52
C ALA A 6 -32.32 36.91 2.20
N LYS A 7 -31.28 36.76 1.38
CA LYS A 7 -30.65 35.46 1.03
C LYS A 7 -30.02 34.95 2.33
N ALA A 8 -30.55 33.85 2.86
CA ALA A 8 -29.97 33.19 4.04
C ALA A 8 -28.48 32.91 3.78
N PRO A 9 -27.57 33.17 4.72
CA PRO A 9 -26.16 32.83 4.54
C PRO A 9 -26.03 31.32 4.40
N ASN A 10 -25.42 30.90 3.30
CA ASN A 10 -25.06 29.52 3.04
C ASN A 10 -24.01 29.12 4.09
N GLN A 11 -24.46 28.60 5.25
CA GLN A 11 -23.56 28.11 6.27
C GLN A 11 -22.97 26.78 5.79
N GLN A 12 -21.88 26.85 5.03
CA GLN A 12 -21.03 25.68 4.85
C GLN A 12 -20.54 25.25 6.24
N PRO A 13 -20.58 23.93 6.54
CA PRO A 13 -20.03 23.45 7.79
C PRO A 13 -18.57 23.89 7.94
N PRO A 14 -18.08 24.15 9.15
CA PRO A 14 -16.70 24.57 9.37
C PRO A 14 -15.76 23.55 8.75
N LEU A 15 -14.71 24.02 8.09
CA LEU A 15 -13.66 23.17 7.54
C LEU A 15 -12.98 22.45 8.71
N THR A 16 -12.93 21.12 8.63
CA THR A 16 -12.23 20.27 9.61
C THR A 16 -11.15 19.46 8.92
N GLN A 17 -10.24 18.88 9.70
CA GLN A 17 -9.20 18.00 9.16
C GLN A 17 -9.80 16.75 8.52
N GLU A 18 -10.87 16.19 9.11
CA GLU A 18 -11.60 15.04 8.59
C GLU A 18 -12.26 15.36 7.24
N ALA A 19 -12.89 16.52 7.12
CA ALA A 19 -13.48 16.96 5.84
C ALA A 19 -12.41 17.16 4.76
N LEU A 20 -11.23 17.68 5.15
CA LEU A 20 -10.10 17.85 4.25
C LEU A 20 -9.56 16.51 3.78
N VAL A 21 -9.38 15.53 4.67
CA VAL A 21 -8.93 14.18 4.35
C VAL A 21 -9.95 13.48 3.45
N ALA A 22 -11.24 13.56 3.77
CA ALA A 22 -12.30 12.97 2.95
C ALA A 22 -12.29 13.54 1.51
N ALA A 23 -12.18 14.86 1.36
CA ALA A 23 -12.07 15.50 0.05
C ALA A 23 -10.80 15.07 -0.71
N ALA A 24 -9.68 14.95 -0.01
CA ALA A 24 -8.44 14.50 -0.61
C ALA A 24 -8.49 13.02 -1.07
N LEU A 25 -9.19 12.14 -0.33
CA LEU A 25 -9.47 10.76 -0.76
C LEU A 25 -10.32 10.73 -2.03
N LEU A 26 -11.36 11.59 -2.14
CA LEU A 26 -12.15 11.69 -3.37
C LEU A 26 -11.33 12.16 -4.57
N VAL A 27 -10.44 13.14 -4.38
CA VAL A 27 -9.53 13.61 -5.43
C VAL A 27 -8.53 12.52 -5.80
N LEU A 28 -7.98 11.79 -4.82
CA LEU A 28 -7.07 10.67 -5.04
C LEU A 28 -7.73 9.57 -5.88
N GLU A 29 -8.94 9.17 -5.52
CA GLU A 29 -9.68 8.12 -6.22
C GLU A 29 -10.02 8.54 -7.65
N ARG A 30 -10.50 9.76 -7.85
CA ARG A 30 -10.90 10.27 -9.17
C ARG A 30 -9.72 10.56 -10.09
N ASP A 31 -8.71 11.28 -9.58
CA ASP A 31 -7.66 11.90 -10.39
C ASP A 31 -6.28 11.22 -10.26
N GLY A 32 -6.07 10.45 -9.18
CA GLY A 32 -4.79 9.81 -8.84
C GLY A 32 -3.81 10.72 -8.09
N LEU A 33 -2.74 10.11 -7.57
CA LEU A 33 -1.74 10.77 -6.71
C LEU A 33 -0.98 11.89 -7.42
N ASP A 34 -0.64 11.71 -8.70
CA ASP A 34 0.12 12.70 -9.47
C ASP A 34 -0.66 14.01 -9.67
N ALA A 35 -1.98 13.89 -9.77
CA ALA A 35 -2.86 15.03 -9.91
C ALA A 35 -3.31 15.65 -8.57
N LEU A 36 -3.08 14.97 -7.44
CA LEU A 36 -3.44 15.45 -6.11
C LEU A 36 -2.65 16.71 -5.74
N SER A 37 -3.37 17.78 -5.42
CA SER A 37 -2.78 19.06 -5.00
C SER A 37 -3.68 19.80 -4.03
N MET A 38 -3.10 20.66 -3.19
CA MET A 38 -3.85 21.52 -2.26
C MET A 38 -4.95 22.32 -2.97
N ARG A 39 -4.69 22.77 -4.20
CA ARG A 39 -5.68 23.51 -4.99
C ARG A 39 -6.87 22.64 -5.40
N LYS A 40 -6.65 21.39 -5.80
CA LYS A 40 -7.74 20.47 -6.16
C LYS A 40 -8.58 20.08 -4.93
N VAL A 41 -7.93 19.83 -3.79
CA VAL A 41 -8.64 19.55 -2.54
C VAL A 41 -9.48 20.75 -2.08
N ALA A 42 -8.93 21.96 -2.19
CA ALA A 42 -9.70 23.19 -1.89
C ALA A 42 -10.91 23.37 -2.82
N ALA A 43 -10.72 23.08 -4.10
CA ALA A 43 -11.82 23.13 -5.09
C ALA A 43 -12.92 22.09 -4.78
N GLU A 44 -12.54 20.87 -4.36
CA GLU A 44 -13.46 19.82 -3.94
C GLU A 44 -14.31 20.24 -2.71
N LEU A 45 -13.69 20.96 -1.78
CA LEU A 45 -14.35 21.51 -0.58
C LEU A 45 -15.13 22.82 -0.83
N GLY A 46 -14.98 23.42 -2.01
CA GLY A 46 -15.56 24.72 -2.31
C GLY A 46 -14.96 25.89 -1.51
N VAL A 47 -13.69 25.75 -1.08
CA VAL A 47 -12.97 26.79 -0.30
C VAL A 47 -11.75 27.32 -1.05
N GLN A 48 -11.13 28.39 -0.53
CA GLN A 48 -9.87 28.89 -1.05
C GLN A 48 -8.68 28.07 -0.52
N ALA A 49 -7.69 27.77 -1.35
CA ALA A 49 -6.53 26.97 -0.97
C ALA A 49 -5.79 27.47 0.30
N PRO A 50 -5.64 28.78 0.57
CA PRO A 50 -5.06 29.26 1.82
C PRO A 50 -5.78 28.77 3.09
N SER A 51 -7.08 28.48 3.03
CA SER A 51 -7.83 28.00 4.19
C SER A 51 -7.40 26.61 4.64
N LEU A 52 -6.86 25.78 3.72
CA LEU A 52 -6.41 24.43 4.07
C LEU A 52 -5.16 24.44 4.95
N TYR A 53 -4.32 25.49 4.84
CA TYR A 53 -3.06 25.57 5.59
C TYR A 53 -3.26 25.84 7.11
N TRP A 54 -4.48 26.10 7.54
CA TRP A 54 -4.85 26.11 8.95
C TRP A 54 -4.97 24.68 9.51
N HIS A 55 -5.19 23.67 8.66
CA HIS A 55 -5.41 22.27 9.02
C HIS A 55 -4.22 21.37 8.68
N VAL A 56 -3.46 21.70 7.62
CA VAL A 56 -2.26 20.96 7.20
C VAL A 56 -1.21 21.95 6.71
N ARG A 57 0.05 21.75 7.10
CA ARG A 57 1.14 22.67 6.79
C ARG A 57 1.56 22.63 5.32
N ASN A 58 1.46 21.45 4.70
CA ASN A 58 1.90 21.20 3.34
C ASN A 58 1.27 19.92 2.77
N LYS A 59 1.59 19.58 1.50
CA LYS A 59 1.12 18.36 0.85
C LYS A 59 1.64 17.10 1.55
N GLU A 60 2.83 17.10 2.11
CA GLU A 60 3.42 15.93 2.79
C GLU A 60 2.61 15.56 4.03
N GLN A 61 2.25 16.54 4.86
CA GLN A 61 1.37 16.29 6.01
C GLN A 61 -0.03 15.81 5.58
N LEU A 62 -0.56 16.30 4.46
CA LEU A 62 -1.80 15.78 3.91
C LEU A 62 -1.66 14.30 3.51
N LEU A 63 -0.54 13.94 2.88
CA LEU A 63 -0.27 12.56 2.49
C LEU A 63 -0.09 11.64 3.71
N ASP A 64 0.47 12.13 4.81
CA ASP A 64 0.55 11.36 6.07
C ASP A 64 -0.85 11.07 6.64
N LEU A 65 -1.74 12.07 6.62
CA LEU A 65 -3.14 11.88 7.02
C LEU A 65 -3.90 10.93 6.07
N LEU A 66 -3.63 11.01 4.77
CA LEU A 66 -4.20 10.08 3.80
C LEU A 66 -3.71 8.65 4.03
N ALA A 67 -2.43 8.46 4.33
CA ALA A 67 -1.89 7.13 4.63
C ALA A 67 -2.60 6.46 5.82
N ASP A 68 -2.90 7.22 6.87
CA ASP A 68 -3.67 6.70 8.00
C ASP A 68 -5.14 6.44 7.63
N ALA A 69 -5.77 7.36 6.90
CA ALA A 69 -7.15 7.22 6.47
C ALA A 69 -7.37 6.05 5.49
N LEU A 70 -6.35 5.70 4.71
CA LEU A 70 -6.40 4.55 3.78
C LEU A 70 -6.51 3.21 4.51
N VAL A 71 -6.11 3.13 5.78
CA VAL A 71 -6.18 1.92 6.60
C VAL A 71 -7.21 2.03 7.73
N ALA A 72 -7.96 3.13 7.83
CA ALA A 72 -8.88 3.39 8.94
C ALA A 72 -10.05 2.39 9.02
N ASP A 73 -10.42 1.78 7.91
CA ASP A 73 -11.45 0.74 7.81
C ASP A 73 -10.86 -0.70 7.82
N ALA A 74 -9.56 -0.83 8.06
CA ALA A 74 -8.92 -2.13 8.15
C ALA A 74 -9.14 -2.72 9.55
N GLU A 75 -9.89 -3.81 9.62
CA GLU A 75 -10.01 -4.60 10.84
C GLU A 75 -8.93 -5.68 10.87
N PRO A 76 -8.19 -5.86 11.98
CA PRO A 76 -7.26 -6.97 12.13
C PRO A 76 -7.92 -8.32 11.83
N PRO A 77 -7.25 -9.25 11.16
CA PRO A 77 -7.83 -10.55 10.87
C PRO A 77 -8.09 -11.34 12.16
N PRO A 78 -9.07 -12.25 12.18
CA PRO A 78 -9.33 -13.10 13.34
C PRO A 78 -8.07 -13.83 13.82
N ARG A 79 -7.94 -14.03 15.13
CA ARG A 79 -6.85 -14.81 15.74
C ARG A 79 -7.14 -16.32 15.62
N VAL A 80 -7.00 -16.85 14.42
CA VAL A 80 -7.26 -18.26 14.10
C VAL A 80 -5.99 -18.90 13.58
N GLY A 81 -5.73 -20.12 14.03
CA GLY A 81 -4.54 -20.88 13.64
C GLY A 81 -3.27 -20.47 14.37
N ASP A 82 -2.15 -20.94 13.86
CA ASP A 82 -0.84 -20.61 14.38
C ASP A 82 -0.37 -19.21 13.95
N TRP A 83 0.77 -18.79 14.47
CA TRP A 83 1.33 -17.48 14.16
C TRP A 83 1.61 -17.26 12.65
N ARG A 84 1.96 -18.33 11.92
CA ARG A 84 2.20 -18.27 10.48
C ARG A 84 0.91 -17.97 9.73
N GLU A 85 -0.17 -18.66 10.09
CA GLU A 85 -1.50 -18.45 9.50
C GLU A 85 -2.02 -17.05 9.78
N GLN A 86 -1.80 -16.55 11.00
CA GLN A 86 -2.19 -15.19 11.39
C GLN A 86 -1.40 -14.12 10.62
N LEU A 87 -0.07 -14.24 10.50
CA LEU A 87 0.75 -13.30 9.73
C LEU A 87 0.42 -13.36 8.22
N ARG A 88 0.17 -14.55 7.69
CA ARG A 88 -0.30 -14.73 6.32
C ARG A 88 -1.61 -13.98 6.09
N ALA A 89 -2.57 -14.13 7.00
CA ALA A 89 -3.85 -13.42 6.94
C ALA A 89 -3.67 -11.90 6.97
N TYR A 90 -2.75 -11.38 7.79
CA TYR A 90 -2.37 -9.95 7.82
C TYR A 90 -1.81 -9.48 6.48
N CYS A 91 -0.87 -10.20 5.89
CA CYS A 91 -0.25 -9.82 4.63
C CYS A 91 -1.27 -9.79 3.49
N HIS A 92 -2.17 -10.78 3.42
CA HIS A 92 -3.26 -10.80 2.44
C HIS A 92 -4.28 -9.68 2.68
N LEU A 93 -4.61 -9.37 3.94
CA LEU A 93 -5.49 -8.25 4.27
C LEU A 93 -4.87 -6.93 3.81
N HIS A 94 -3.62 -6.68 4.18
CA HIS A 94 -2.89 -5.47 3.79
C HIS A 94 -2.80 -5.32 2.27
N ARG A 95 -2.45 -6.40 1.55
CA ARG A 95 -2.42 -6.41 0.07
C ARG A 95 -3.77 -6.05 -0.52
N ARG A 96 -4.88 -6.65 -0.03
CA ARG A 96 -6.23 -6.32 -0.49
C ARG A 96 -6.59 -4.86 -0.23
N HIS A 97 -6.25 -4.31 0.94
CA HIS A 97 -6.49 -2.89 1.25
C HIS A 97 -5.76 -1.95 0.29
N LEU A 98 -4.50 -2.23 -0.01
CA LEU A 98 -3.72 -1.43 -0.94
C LEU A 98 -4.21 -1.55 -2.38
N HIS A 99 -4.73 -2.73 -2.78
CA HIS A 99 -5.35 -2.92 -4.10
C HIS A 99 -6.73 -2.27 -4.22
N GLY A 100 -7.49 -2.24 -3.14
CA GLY A 100 -8.86 -1.73 -3.13
C GLY A 100 -8.98 -0.21 -3.26
N LYS A 101 -7.87 0.55 -3.19
CA LYS A 101 -7.88 2.02 -3.20
C LYS A 101 -6.81 2.52 -4.16
N ARG A 102 -7.19 3.43 -5.05
CA ARG A 102 -6.29 3.97 -6.08
C ARG A 102 -5.04 4.60 -5.47
N ASP A 103 -3.88 4.28 -6.00
CA ASP A 103 -2.57 4.79 -5.59
C ASP A 103 -2.23 4.58 -4.08
N ALA A 104 -2.99 3.75 -3.34
CA ALA A 104 -2.78 3.57 -1.90
C ALA A 104 -1.34 3.13 -1.58
N ALA A 105 -0.81 2.14 -2.32
CA ALA A 105 0.56 1.68 -2.13
C ALA A 105 1.59 2.81 -2.35
N ARG A 106 1.35 3.72 -3.31
CA ARG A 106 2.20 4.90 -3.57
C ARG A 106 2.10 5.95 -2.46
N VAL A 107 0.92 6.09 -1.85
CA VAL A 107 0.71 7.02 -0.74
C VAL A 107 1.45 6.54 0.51
N VAL A 108 1.39 5.25 0.83
CA VAL A 108 2.01 4.71 2.06
C VAL A 108 3.51 4.44 1.92
N ALA A 109 4.00 4.22 0.69
CA ALA A 109 5.40 3.86 0.46
C ALA A 109 6.37 4.94 0.95
N GLY A 110 7.37 4.52 1.72
CA GLY A 110 8.42 5.40 2.24
C GLY A 110 7.95 6.36 3.33
N ARG A 111 6.72 6.25 3.84
CA ARG A 111 6.21 7.07 4.93
C ARG A 111 6.34 6.35 6.27
N PHE A 112 6.92 7.05 7.24
CA PHE A 112 6.87 6.65 8.63
C PHE A 112 5.68 7.37 9.28
N ASN A 113 4.49 6.79 9.13
CA ASN A 113 3.26 7.35 9.66
C ASN A 113 2.88 6.61 10.95
N LEU A 114 2.57 7.37 12.00
CA LEU A 114 2.07 6.87 13.29
C LEU A 114 0.67 7.43 13.57
N GLY A 115 -0.18 7.47 12.55
CA GLY A 115 -1.57 7.85 12.71
C GLY A 115 -2.33 6.83 13.57
N PRO A 116 -3.47 7.24 14.17
CA PRO A 116 -4.21 6.41 15.14
C PRO A 116 -4.68 5.07 14.55
N SER A 117 -5.06 5.03 13.28
CA SER A 117 -5.53 3.80 12.63
C SER A 117 -4.40 2.80 12.43
N LEU A 118 -3.24 3.27 11.98
CA LEU A 118 -2.07 2.42 11.80
C LEU A 118 -1.53 1.91 13.14
N LEU A 119 -1.58 2.73 14.20
CA LEU A 119 -1.13 2.31 15.54
C LEU A 119 -1.95 1.14 16.08
N VAL A 120 -3.28 1.11 15.87
CA VAL A 120 -4.13 -0.02 16.27
C VAL A 120 -3.74 -1.31 15.55
N ILE A 121 -3.48 -1.22 14.25
CA ILE A 121 -3.06 -2.38 13.45
C ILE A 121 -1.68 -2.88 13.90
N LEU A 122 -0.75 -1.97 14.11
CA LEU A 122 0.61 -2.30 14.52
C LEU A 122 0.63 -2.94 15.92
N GLU A 123 -0.13 -2.40 16.87
CA GLU A 123 -0.24 -2.94 18.22
C GLU A 123 -0.78 -4.37 18.20
N ASP A 124 -1.89 -4.64 17.49
CA ASP A 124 -2.43 -6.00 17.38
C ASP A 124 -1.43 -6.97 16.70
N GLN A 125 -0.67 -6.50 15.71
CA GLN A 125 0.34 -7.33 15.06
C GLN A 125 1.51 -7.65 15.99
N LEU A 126 2.00 -6.65 16.75
CA LEU A 126 3.08 -6.85 17.73
C LEU A 126 2.65 -7.78 18.87
N ASP A 127 1.42 -7.64 19.35
CA ASP A 127 0.85 -8.50 20.38
C ASP A 127 0.85 -9.98 19.94
N ARG A 128 0.36 -10.27 18.71
CA ARG A 128 0.39 -11.62 18.12
C ARG A 128 1.79 -12.20 18.00
N LEU A 129 2.75 -11.38 17.59
CA LEU A 129 4.13 -11.80 17.46
C LEU A 129 4.75 -12.14 18.83
N GLN A 130 4.46 -11.35 19.87
CA GLN A 130 4.93 -11.62 21.23
C GLN A 130 4.24 -12.84 21.83
N GLU A 131 2.93 -13.02 21.63
CA GLU A 131 2.21 -14.24 22.02
C GLU A 131 2.78 -15.51 21.34
N ALA A 132 3.26 -15.38 20.12
CA ALA A 132 3.95 -16.46 19.41
C ALA A 132 5.36 -16.74 19.91
N GLY A 133 5.91 -15.92 20.80
CA GLY A 133 7.23 -16.08 21.41
C GLY A 133 8.36 -15.33 20.69
N PHE A 134 8.06 -14.43 19.75
CA PHE A 134 9.09 -13.59 19.14
C PHE A 134 9.68 -12.63 20.17
N PRO A 135 11.02 -12.52 20.27
CA PRO A 135 11.63 -11.46 21.06
C PRO A 135 11.16 -10.07 20.58
N ALA A 136 11.07 -9.10 21.50
CA ALA A 136 10.44 -7.81 21.20
C ALA A 136 11.11 -7.04 20.04
N ALA A 137 12.45 -7.11 19.93
CA ALA A 137 13.17 -6.45 18.83
C ALA A 137 12.86 -7.10 17.48
N GLU A 138 12.83 -8.43 17.43
CA GLU A 138 12.53 -9.23 16.24
C GLU A 138 11.06 -9.09 15.85
N ALA A 139 10.13 -8.95 16.80
CA ALA A 139 8.73 -8.65 16.51
C ALA A 139 8.58 -7.30 15.78
N ALA A 140 9.27 -6.25 16.24
CA ALA A 140 9.27 -4.96 15.58
C ALA A 140 9.87 -5.02 14.17
N LEU A 141 11.00 -5.71 14.00
CA LEU A 141 11.63 -5.90 12.69
C LEU A 141 10.77 -6.75 11.75
N THR A 142 10.07 -7.74 12.26
CA THR A 142 9.14 -8.59 11.52
C THR A 142 7.96 -7.77 10.98
N SER A 143 7.35 -6.92 11.81
CA SER A 143 6.27 -6.04 11.37
C SER A 143 6.73 -5.10 10.24
N TYR A 144 7.91 -4.50 10.39
CA TYR A 144 8.52 -3.65 9.37
C TYR A 144 8.80 -4.43 8.07
N LEU A 145 9.39 -5.63 8.16
CA LEU A 145 9.70 -6.49 7.02
C LEU A 145 8.44 -6.85 6.23
N LEU A 146 7.40 -7.33 6.91
CA LEU A 146 6.15 -7.75 6.26
C LEU A 146 5.42 -6.58 5.62
N GLY A 147 5.36 -5.42 6.29
CA GLY A 147 4.77 -4.21 5.73
C GLY A 147 5.46 -3.75 4.45
N ASN A 148 6.80 -3.73 4.44
CA ASN A 148 7.58 -3.37 3.24
C ASN A 148 7.44 -4.41 2.12
N TYR A 149 7.43 -5.71 2.46
CA TYR A 149 7.21 -6.77 1.48
C TYR A 149 5.89 -6.57 0.74
N VAL A 150 4.79 -6.40 1.49
CA VAL A 150 3.46 -6.23 0.90
C VAL A 150 3.37 -4.94 0.09
N THR A 151 3.81 -3.82 0.66
CA THR A 151 3.73 -2.51 -0.03
C THR A 151 4.56 -2.51 -1.31
N GLY A 152 5.80 -3.00 -1.26
CA GLY A 152 6.67 -3.09 -2.43
C GLY A 152 6.13 -4.02 -3.50
N PHE A 153 5.52 -5.13 -3.08
CA PHE A 153 4.89 -6.08 -4.01
C PHE A 153 3.70 -5.44 -4.73
N VAL A 154 2.80 -4.78 -4.00
CA VAL A 154 1.63 -4.08 -4.60
C VAL A 154 2.06 -2.94 -5.51
N LEU A 155 3.10 -2.17 -5.16
CA LEU A 155 3.67 -1.17 -6.05
C LEU A 155 4.08 -1.78 -7.40
N GLN A 156 4.73 -2.94 -7.36
CA GLN A 156 5.13 -3.65 -8.58
C GLN A 156 3.92 -4.17 -9.37
N GLU A 157 2.90 -4.69 -8.68
CA GLU A 157 1.67 -5.18 -9.32
C GLU A 157 0.91 -4.06 -10.06
N GLN A 158 0.84 -2.87 -9.44
CA GLN A 158 0.10 -1.72 -9.96
C GLN A 158 0.89 -0.89 -10.97
N SER A 159 2.22 -1.04 -11.00
CA SER A 159 3.06 -0.30 -11.93
C SER A 159 2.96 -0.86 -13.34
N PRO A 160 2.86 -0.01 -14.37
CA PRO A 160 2.92 -0.46 -15.75
C PRO A 160 4.31 -1.06 -16.05
N LEU A 161 4.34 -2.18 -16.78
CA LEU A 161 5.57 -2.87 -17.16
C LEU A 161 6.31 -2.16 -18.31
N SER A 162 5.61 -1.29 -19.06
CA SER A 162 6.18 -0.55 -20.17
C SER A 162 5.47 0.76 -20.42
N ALA A 163 6.11 1.66 -21.18
CA ALA A 163 5.48 2.89 -21.63
C ALA A 163 4.21 2.63 -22.48
N ALA A 164 4.18 1.55 -23.26
CA ALA A 164 3.01 1.18 -24.07
C ALA A 164 1.83 0.74 -23.19
N GLU A 165 2.08 0.01 -22.11
CA GLU A 165 1.04 -0.33 -21.11
C GLU A 165 0.55 0.93 -20.38
N ALA A 166 1.46 1.81 -19.97
CA ALA A 166 1.13 3.05 -19.25
C ALA A 166 0.18 3.99 -20.01
N VAL A 167 0.23 3.99 -21.34
CA VAL A 167 -0.64 4.79 -22.19
C VAL A 167 -1.80 4.00 -22.84
N GLY A 168 -1.98 2.74 -22.44
CA GLY A 168 -3.06 1.87 -22.94
C GLY A 168 -2.85 1.36 -24.35
N HIS A 169 -1.64 1.40 -24.90
CA HIS A 169 -1.31 0.88 -26.23
C HIS A 169 -0.99 -0.62 -26.23
N ALA A 170 -0.77 -1.21 -25.07
CA ALA A 170 -0.56 -2.66 -24.90
C ALA A 170 -1.17 -3.12 -23.58
N THR A 171 -1.62 -4.35 -23.53
CA THR A 171 -2.03 -5.01 -22.30
C THR A 171 -0.80 -5.56 -21.55
N ARG A 172 -0.94 -5.77 -20.25
CA ARG A 172 0.11 -6.43 -19.44
C ARG A 172 0.50 -7.80 -20.04
N THR A 173 -0.46 -8.56 -20.53
CA THR A 173 -0.22 -9.87 -21.15
C THR A 173 0.64 -9.75 -22.41
N GLU A 174 0.37 -8.77 -23.26
CA GLU A 174 1.18 -8.54 -24.48
C GLU A 174 2.60 -8.12 -24.13
N VAL A 175 2.79 -7.25 -23.14
CA VAL A 175 4.12 -6.85 -22.67
C VAL A 175 4.90 -8.05 -22.11
N VAL A 176 4.26 -8.89 -21.31
CA VAL A 176 4.86 -10.09 -20.73
C VAL A 176 5.25 -11.11 -21.80
N ASN A 177 4.37 -11.34 -22.79
CA ASN A 177 4.66 -12.24 -23.90
C ASN A 177 5.84 -11.73 -24.76
N ALA A 178 5.85 -10.44 -25.10
CA ALA A 178 6.97 -9.84 -25.82
C ALA A 178 8.30 -9.95 -25.06
N ALA A 179 8.27 -9.76 -23.72
CA ALA A 179 9.45 -9.97 -22.88
C ALA A 179 9.92 -11.43 -22.90
N ARG A 180 9.00 -12.40 -22.85
CA ARG A 180 9.31 -13.83 -22.95
C ARG A 180 9.99 -14.17 -24.28
N ASP A 181 9.38 -13.73 -25.38
CA ASP A 181 9.92 -13.96 -26.73
C ASP A 181 11.31 -13.36 -26.87
N HIS A 182 11.52 -12.16 -26.34
CA HIS A 182 12.83 -11.52 -26.32
C HIS A 182 13.86 -12.34 -25.53
N LEU A 183 13.51 -12.83 -24.34
CA LEU A 183 14.41 -13.67 -23.53
C LEU A 183 14.78 -14.97 -24.24
N GLN A 184 13.84 -15.61 -24.94
CA GLN A 184 14.07 -16.83 -25.69
C GLN A 184 14.95 -16.64 -26.93
N GLN A 185 15.03 -15.43 -27.49
CA GLN A 185 15.85 -15.08 -28.64
C GLN A 185 17.28 -14.65 -28.29
N LEU A 186 17.60 -14.52 -26.99
CA LEU A 186 18.94 -14.15 -26.56
C LEU A 186 19.97 -15.25 -26.95
N PRO A 187 21.23 -14.88 -27.24
CA PRO A 187 22.28 -15.85 -27.51
C PRO A 187 22.54 -16.75 -26.28
N ALA A 188 22.25 -18.05 -26.42
CA ALA A 188 22.28 -19.00 -25.31
C ALA A 188 23.67 -19.25 -24.73
N ASP A 189 24.73 -19.04 -25.55
CA ASP A 189 26.14 -19.11 -25.13
C ASP A 189 26.49 -17.99 -24.13
N ARG A 190 25.86 -16.82 -24.26
CA ARG A 190 26.06 -15.67 -23.39
C ARG A 190 25.05 -15.60 -22.24
N PHE A 191 23.81 -16.03 -22.47
CA PHE A 191 22.67 -15.90 -21.53
C PHE A 191 21.93 -17.22 -21.28
N PRO A 192 22.64 -18.32 -20.93
CA PRO A 192 22.03 -19.64 -20.83
C PRO A 192 20.87 -19.73 -19.86
N HIS A 193 20.96 -19.05 -18.71
CA HIS A 193 19.92 -19.07 -17.69
C HIS A 193 18.72 -18.23 -18.08
N LEU A 194 18.89 -17.07 -18.71
CA LEU A 194 17.76 -16.24 -19.15
C LEU A 194 16.94 -16.96 -20.23
N VAL A 195 17.60 -17.63 -21.17
CA VAL A 195 16.92 -18.42 -22.19
C VAL A 195 16.18 -19.61 -21.56
N ALA A 196 16.87 -20.39 -20.72
CA ALA A 196 16.27 -21.57 -20.09
C ALA A 196 15.10 -21.23 -19.15
N LEU A 197 15.15 -20.08 -18.49
CA LEU A 197 14.15 -19.63 -17.50
C LEU A 197 13.20 -18.55 -18.03
N ALA A 198 13.16 -18.31 -19.34
CA ALA A 198 12.31 -17.27 -19.94
C ALA A 198 10.84 -17.41 -19.56
N VAL A 199 10.29 -18.63 -19.50
CA VAL A 199 8.91 -18.89 -19.12
C VAL A 199 8.65 -18.54 -17.64
N PRO A 200 9.34 -19.13 -16.65
CA PRO A 200 9.09 -18.78 -15.24
C PRO A 200 9.43 -17.32 -14.90
N LEU A 201 10.39 -16.69 -15.58
CA LEU A 201 10.71 -15.27 -15.37
C LEU A 201 9.59 -14.36 -15.86
N SER A 202 8.85 -14.75 -16.89
CA SER A 202 7.73 -14.00 -17.47
C SER A 202 6.37 -14.57 -17.07
N GLU A 203 6.29 -15.41 -16.02
CA GLU A 203 5.02 -15.90 -15.51
C GLU A 203 4.18 -14.74 -14.95
N PRO A 204 2.94 -14.53 -15.44
CA PRO A 204 2.12 -13.41 -15.02
C PRO A 204 1.39 -13.63 -13.69
N ASN A 205 1.45 -14.84 -13.10
CA ASN A 205 0.74 -15.15 -11.87
C ASN A 205 1.37 -14.46 -10.66
N MET A 206 0.85 -13.26 -10.36
CA MET A 206 1.33 -12.46 -9.23
C MET A 206 0.90 -13.06 -7.88
N GLU A 207 -0.18 -13.84 -7.84
CA GLU A 207 -0.60 -14.54 -6.61
C GLU A 207 0.43 -15.57 -6.17
N ASP A 208 0.88 -16.44 -7.09
CA ASP A 208 1.90 -17.44 -6.79
C ASP A 208 3.23 -16.80 -6.40
N ARG A 209 3.60 -15.68 -7.05
CA ARG A 209 4.82 -14.93 -6.70
C ARG A 209 4.72 -14.32 -5.30
N PHE A 210 3.57 -13.74 -4.95
CA PHE A 210 3.33 -13.21 -3.63
C PHE A 210 3.37 -14.29 -2.57
N ALA A 211 2.65 -15.39 -2.80
CA ALA A 211 2.63 -16.52 -1.88
C ALA A 211 4.03 -17.14 -1.68
N PHE A 212 4.78 -17.34 -2.78
CA PHE A 212 6.14 -17.87 -2.70
C PHE A 212 7.06 -17.00 -1.83
N GLY A 213 7.06 -15.68 -2.05
CA GLY A 213 7.90 -14.77 -1.27
C GLY A 213 7.49 -14.70 0.20
N LEU A 214 6.18 -14.62 0.46
CA LEU A 214 5.64 -14.60 1.82
C LEU A 214 6.02 -15.88 2.58
N GLU A 215 5.86 -17.08 1.98
CA GLU A 215 6.24 -18.34 2.64
C GLU A 215 7.73 -18.41 2.93
N ARG A 216 8.61 -17.93 2.04
CA ARG A 216 10.07 -17.87 2.32
C ARG A 216 10.39 -16.93 3.48
N ILE A 217 9.68 -15.80 3.60
CA ILE A 217 9.82 -14.90 4.76
C ILE A 217 9.37 -15.62 6.03
N LEU A 218 8.19 -16.24 6.03
CA LEU A 218 7.65 -16.96 7.19
C LEU A 218 8.54 -18.14 7.62
N ASP A 219 9.14 -18.87 6.67
CA ASP A 219 10.11 -19.93 6.96
C ASP A 219 11.37 -19.37 7.64
N GLY A 220 11.88 -18.24 7.16
CA GLY A 220 13.01 -17.55 7.78
C GLY A 220 12.69 -17.08 9.20
N LEU A 221 11.51 -16.51 9.41
CA LEU A 221 11.05 -16.04 10.74
C LEU A 221 10.93 -17.17 11.76
N ALA A 222 10.59 -18.39 11.32
CA ALA A 222 10.50 -19.54 12.22
C ALA A 222 11.80 -19.83 12.94
N THR A 223 12.95 -19.52 12.32
CA THR A 223 14.26 -19.74 12.94
C THR A 223 14.49 -18.89 14.17
N LEU A 224 13.77 -17.77 14.32
CA LEU A 224 13.83 -16.89 15.49
C LEU A 224 13.13 -17.51 16.73
N LEU A 225 12.26 -18.48 16.50
CA LEU A 225 11.53 -19.20 17.56
C LEU A 225 12.19 -20.53 17.96
N GLU A 226 13.21 -20.96 17.19
CA GLU A 226 13.98 -22.13 17.57
C GLU A 226 14.87 -21.81 18.79
N PRO A 227 14.89 -22.64 19.85
CA PRO A 227 15.82 -22.44 20.95
C PRO A 227 17.25 -22.46 20.38
N GLU A 228 18.08 -21.50 20.83
CA GLU A 228 19.50 -21.45 20.46
C GLU A 228 20.09 -22.85 20.61
N ARG A 229 20.46 -23.47 19.49
CA ARG A 229 21.23 -24.73 19.54
C ARG A 229 22.55 -24.39 20.20
N GLY A 230 22.63 -24.71 21.50
CA GLY A 230 23.80 -24.43 22.33
C GLY A 230 25.08 -24.79 21.59
N THR A 231 25.88 -23.81 21.34
CA THR A 231 27.28 -23.97 20.90
C THR A 231 27.99 -24.69 22.02
N ARG A 232 28.20 -26.03 21.88
CA ARG A 232 29.11 -26.78 22.68
C ARG A 232 30.54 -26.56 22.21
#